data_c9a33e9e032976af696fcf2726097f72
#
_entry.id   c9a33e9e032976af696fcf2726097f72
#
_cell.length_a   1.000
_cell.length_b   1.000
_cell.length_c   1.000
_cell.angle_alpha   90.00
_cell.angle_beta   90.00
_cell.angle_gamma   90.00
#
_symmetry.space_group_name_H-M   'P 1'
#
loop_
_entity.id
_entity.type
_entity.pdbx_description
1 polymer ?
#
loop_
_entity_poly.entity_id
_entity_poly.type
_entity_poly.pdbx_seq_one_letter_code
_entity_poly.pdbx_strand_id
1 'polypeptide(L)'
;MVALAGHVGDLPTARAGTTDPSASVRATALGALDRLGALGDGDLRRGLEDEAPEVRRRACELAAGFPTVDIAPALGDAEPSVVEMAAWASGERADRSSVPQLSKIASTPSGHPDPLCREAAVAALGAIGDPAGLTAVLEALEDKPAIRRRAAVALAAFDGPSVEAALRRCLDDRDWQVRQVAEDLLAVE
;
A
#
# COMPACT_ATOMS: atom_id res chain seq x y z
N MET A 1 6.34 24.31 -14.63
CA MET A 1 7.03 25.17 -13.65
C MET A 1 7.05 24.59 -12.24
N VAL A 2 5.93 24.11 -11.69
CA VAL A 2 5.87 23.58 -10.31
C VAL A 2 6.82 22.39 -10.06
N ALA A 3 6.96 21.46 -11.00
CA ALA A 3 7.92 20.36 -10.86
C ALA A 3 9.37 20.85 -10.69
N LEU A 4 9.74 21.91 -11.42
CA LEU A 4 11.07 22.53 -11.32
C LEU A 4 11.25 23.28 -9.98
N ALA A 5 10.19 23.88 -9.45
CA ALA A 5 10.22 24.61 -8.18
C ALA A 5 10.82 23.78 -7.04
N GLY A 6 10.44 22.49 -6.95
CA GLY A 6 10.99 21.56 -5.96
C GLY A 6 12.50 21.26 -6.12
N HIS A 7 13.08 21.53 -7.29
CA HIS A 7 14.50 21.30 -7.53
C HIS A 7 15.35 22.58 -7.38
N VAL A 8 14.74 23.75 -7.64
CA VAL A 8 15.45 25.06 -7.54
C VAL A 8 15.18 25.82 -6.24
N GLY A 9 14.45 25.24 -5.31
CA GLY A 9 14.18 25.85 -4.03
C GLY A 9 13.06 26.92 -4.02
N ASP A 10 12.19 26.93 -5.04
CA ASP A 10 11.11 27.93 -5.19
C ASP A 10 9.86 27.51 -4.40
N LEU A 11 9.91 27.72 -3.09
CA LEU A 11 8.79 27.42 -2.17
C LEU A 11 7.50 28.20 -2.51
N PRO A 12 7.51 29.51 -2.84
CA PRO A 12 6.31 30.22 -3.23
C PRO A 12 5.57 29.58 -4.41
N THR A 13 6.28 29.21 -5.48
CA THR A 13 5.68 28.52 -6.63
C THR A 13 5.14 27.14 -6.26
N ALA A 14 5.85 26.36 -5.43
CA ALA A 14 5.37 25.08 -4.95
C ALA A 14 4.09 25.23 -4.12
N ARG A 15 4.02 26.22 -3.21
CA ARG A 15 2.82 26.50 -2.41
C ARG A 15 1.64 26.94 -3.27
N ALA A 16 1.83 27.85 -4.21
CA ALA A 16 0.77 28.28 -5.14
C ALA A 16 0.19 27.11 -5.94
N GLY A 17 1.02 26.17 -6.34
CA GLY A 17 0.61 24.98 -7.09
C GLY A 17 -0.36 24.06 -6.36
N THR A 18 -0.46 24.09 -5.03
CA THR A 18 -1.38 23.23 -4.27
C THR A 18 -2.86 23.59 -4.45
N THR A 19 -3.16 24.75 -4.98
CA THR A 19 -4.53 25.24 -5.27
C THR A 19 -4.77 25.50 -6.75
N ASP A 20 -3.89 24.98 -7.62
CA ASP A 20 -4.02 25.14 -9.08
C ASP A 20 -5.30 24.44 -9.59
N PRO A 21 -6.00 24.99 -10.59
CA PRO A 21 -7.15 24.34 -11.22
C PRO A 21 -6.83 22.94 -11.76
N SER A 22 -5.60 22.69 -12.22
CA SER A 22 -5.15 21.40 -12.75
C SER A 22 -4.76 20.46 -11.62
N ALA A 23 -5.43 19.31 -11.56
CA ALA A 23 -5.12 18.26 -10.57
C ALA A 23 -3.67 17.77 -10.67
N SER A 24 -3.14 17.64 -11.88
CA SER A 24 -1.74 17.20 -12.07
C SER A 24 -0.74 18.23 -11.54
N VAL A 25 -1.07 19.52 -11.58
CA VAL A 25 -0.26 20.58 -10.95
C VAL A 25 -0.35 20.46 -9.43
N ARG A 26 -1.55 20.26 -8.85
CA ARG A 26 -1.73 20.06 -7.41
C ARG A 26 -0.96 18.86 -6.90
N ALA A 27 -1.05 17.71 -7.58
CA ALA A 27 -0.29 16.49 -7.22
C ALA A 27 1.23 16.71 -7.29
N THR A 28 1.69 17.42 -8.34
CA THR A 28 3.11 17.79 -8.51
C THR A 28 3.58 18.73 -7.41
N ALA A 29 2.72 19.66 -6.98
CA ALA A 29 3.02 20.62 -5.92
C ALA A 29 3.25 19.94 -4.56
N LEU A 30 2.45 18.92 -4.20
CA LEU A 30 2.70 18.12 -3.00
C LEU A 30 4.10 17.50 -3.02
N GLY A 31 4.50 16.89 -4.13
CA GLY A 31 5.84 16.33 -4.27
C GLY A 31 6.95 17.39 -4.30
N ALA A 32 6.68 18.62 -4.78
CA ALA A 32 7.64 19.71 -4.71
C ALA A 32 7.84 20.19 -3.28
N LEU A 33 6.76 20.31 -2.51
CA LEU A 33 6.81 20.66 -1.08
C LEU A 33 7.57 19.62 -0.25
N ASP A 34 7.37 18.34 -0.55
CA ASP A 34 8.08 17.25 0.10
C ASP A 34 9.59 17.37 -0.12
N ARG A 35 10.04 17.51 -1.36
CA ARG A 35 11.46 17.70 -1.70
C ARG A 35 12.08 18.93 -1.05
N LEU A 36 11.29 19.97 -0.80
CA LEU A 36 11.71 21.19 -0.11
C LEU A 36 11.69 21.09 1.42
N GLY A 37 11.26 19.93 1.98
CA GLY A 37 11.06 19.77 3.42
C GLY A 37 9.98 20.70 3.98
N ALA A 38 9.04 21.16 3.15
CA ALA A 38 8.01 22.12 3.47
C ALA A 38 6.59 21.53 3.43
N LEU A 39 6.46 20.23 3.13
CA LEU A 39 5.21 19.51 3.20
C LEU A 39 4.81 19.29 4.67
N GLY A 40 3.56 19.53 5.00
CA GLY A 40 3.06 19.30 6.35
C GLY A 40 1.76 18.51 6.36
N ASP A 41 1.36 18.02 7.54
CA ASP A 41 0.13 17.24 7.76
C ASP A 41 -1.11 17.89 7.14
N GLY A 42 -1.22 19.22 7.24
CA GLY A 42 -2.35 19.97 6.69
C GLY A 42 -2.42 19.93 5.16
N ASP A 43 -1.28 19.87 4.49
CA ASP A 43 -1.21 19.74 3.03
C ASP A 43 -1.67 18.35 2.61
N LEU A 44 -1.23 17.31 3.34
CA LEU A 44 -1.60 15.93 3.07
C LEU A 44 -3.08 15.67 3.36
N ARG A 45 -3.64 16.18 4.47
CA ARG A 45 -5.08 16.04 4.75
C ARG A 45 -5.92 16.66 3.63
N ARG A 46 -5.59 17.86 3.17
CA ARG A 46 -6.27 18.48 2.01
C ARG A 46 -6.11 17.64 0.73
N GLY A 47 -4.90 17.09 0.52
CA GLY A 47 -4.63 16.24 -0.64
C GLY A 47 -5.42 14.93 -0.62
N LEU A 48 -5.63 14.32 0.55
CA LEU A 48 -6.45 13.10 0.73
C LEU A 48 -7.95 13.37 0.49
N GLU A 49 -8.41 14.60 0.65
CA GLU A 49 -9.80 15.03 0.42
C GLU A 49 -10.01 15.66 -0.96
N ASP A 50 -8.98 15.71 -1.81
CA ASP A 50 -9.08 16.33 -3.14
C ASP A 50 -10.11 15.62 -4.03
N GLU A 51 -10.81 16.38 -4.86
CA GLU A 51 -11.78 15.85 -5.82
C GLU A 51 -11.16 14.89 -6.84
N ALA A 52 -9.88 15.14 -7.21
CA ALA A 52 -9.18 14.36 -8.21
C ALA A 52 -8.41 13.19 -7.58
N PRO A 53 -8.64 11.95 -8.07
CA PRO A 53 -8.01 10.76 -7.50
C PRO A 53 -6.48 10.77 -7.62
N GLU A 54 -5.93 11.41 -8.63
CA GLU A 54 -4.48 11.53 -8.80
C GLU A 54 -3.81 12.34 -7.69
N VAL A 55 -4.53 13.34 -7.13
CA VAL A 55 -4.06 14.12 -5.97
C VAL A 55 -4.17 13.30 -4.70
N ARG A 56 -5.31 12.61 -4.49
CA ARG A 56 -5.50 11.72 -3.34
C ARG A 56 -4.47 10.60 -3.32
N ARG A 57 -4.23 9.97 -4.48
CA ARG A 57 -3.18 8.95 -4.64
C ARG A 57 -1.79 9.49 -4.26
N ARG A 58 -1.45 10.70 -4.76
CA ARG A 58 -0.16 11.33 -4.41
C ARG A 58 -0.05 11.67 -2.93
N ALA A 59 -1.14 12.11 -2.31
CA ALA A 59 -1.19 12.36 -0.87
C ALA A 59 -0.98 11.07 -0.06
N CYS A 60 -1.59 9.95 -0.44
CA CYS A 60 -1.34 8.63 0.18
C CYS A 60 0.14 8.24 0.09
N GLU A 61 0.74 8.37 -1.10
CA GLU A 61 2.16 8.05 -1.31
C GLU A 61 3.08 8.84 -0.36
N LEU A 62 2.88 10.13 -0.27
CA LEU A 62 3.70 11.01 0.59
C LEU A 62 3.40 10.81 2.08
N ALA A 63 2.16 10.46 2.42
CA ALA A 63 1.75 10.19 3.79
C ALA A 63 2.47 9.00 4.42
N ALA A 64 3.13 8.15 3.65
CA ALA A 64 4.01 7.10 4.18
C ALA A 64 5.07 7.65 5.15
N GLY A 65 5.57 8.88 4.90
CA GLY A 65 6.51 9.58 5.78
C GLY A 65 5.88 10.39 6.93
N PHE A 66 4.53 10.40 7.05
CA PHE A 66 3.81 11.26 8.00
C PHE A 66 2.84 10.43 8.87
N PRO A 67 3.32 9.77 9.92
CA PRO A 67 2.51 8.81 10.71
C PRO A 67 1.32 9.45 11.44
N THR A 68 1.29 10.77 11.59
CA THR A 68 0.20 11.55 12.22
C THR A 68 -0.98 11.83 11.28
N VAL A 69 -0.82 11.55 9.98
CA VAL A 69 -1.88 11.73 8.99
C VAL A 69 -2.67 10.44 8.87
N ASP A 70 -3.97 10.49 9.16
CA ASP A 70 -4.87 9.34 8.98
C ASP A 70 -5.10 9.08 7.49
N ILE A 71 -4.71 7.87 7.03
CA ILE A 71 -4.93 7.40 5.66
C ILE A 71 -5.98 6.28 5.57
N ALA A 72 -6.52 5.82 6.70
CA ALA A 72 -7.48 4.73 6.72
C ALA A 72 -8.74 4.99 5.84
N PRO A 73 -9.29 6.21 5.74
CA PRO A 73 -10.39 6.48 4.83
C PRO A 73 -10.06 6.18 3.36
N ALA A 74 -8.82 6.40 2.93
CA ALA A 74 -8.39 6.16 1.54
C ALA A 74 -8.34 4.65 1.16
N LEU A 75 -8.31 3.74 2.13
CA LEU A 75 -8.48 2.30 1.88
C LEU A 75 -9.90 1.94 1.40
N GLY A 76 -10.86 2.85 1.53
CA GLY A 76 -12.23 2.72 1.01
C GLY A 76 -12.54 3.65 -0.17
N ASP A 77 -11.53 4.23 -0.81
CA ASP A 77 -11.72 5.14 -1.94
C ASP A 77 -12.43 4.45 -3.12
N ALA A 78 -13.21 5.24 -3.87
CA ALA A 78 -13.89 4.74 -5.07
C ALA A 78 -12.92 4.42 -6.21
N GLU A 79 -11.73 5.04 -6.21
CA GLU A 79 -10.72 4.85 -7.23
C GLU A 79 -9.68 3.80 -6.80
N PRO A 80 -9.57 2.66 -7.51
CA PRO A 80 -8.65 1.58 -7.15
C PRO A 80 -7.19 2.00 -6.97
N SER A 81 -6.72 2.95 -7.77
CA SER A 81 -5.33 3.44 -7.67
C SER A 81 -5.04 4.18 -6.37
N VAL A 82 -6.07 4.76 -5.73
CA VAL A 82 -5.96 5.38 -4.40
C VAL A 82 -5.93 4.31 -3.32
N VAL A 83 -6.80 3.28 -3.42
CA VAL A 83 -6.83 2.14 -2.48
C VAL A 83 -5.49 1.40 -2.49
N GLU A 84 -4.94 1.11 -3.67
CA GLU A 84 -3.64 0.47 -3.84
C GLU A 84 -2.54 1.26 -3.11
N MET A 85 -2.49 2.59 -3.33
CA MET A 85 -1.48 3.45 -2.73
C MET A 85 -1.66 3.61 -1.21
N ALA A 86 -2.91 3.66 -0.73
CA ALA A 86 -3.21 3.68 0.71
C ALA A 86 -2.78 2.38 1.40
N ALA A 87 -3.02 1.24 0.75
CA ALA A 87 -2.57 -0.06 1.23
C ALA A 87 -1.04 -0.13 1.31
N TRP A 88 -0.33 0.30 0.27
CA TRP A 88 1.12 0.39 0.28
C TRP A 88 1.62 1.28 1.43
N ALA A 89 1.08 2.50 1.56
CA ALA A 89 1.49 3.43 2.60
C ALA A 89 1.21 2.89 4.03
N SER A 90 0.13 2.13 4.22
CA SER A 90 -0.14 1.44 5.49
C SER A 90 0.93 0.40 5.83
N GLY A 91 1.41 -0.33 4.83
CA GLY A 91 2.52 -1.28 4.97
C GLY A 91 3.84 -0.60 5.34
N GLU A 92 4.22 0.47 4.62
CA GLU A 92 5.43 1.25 4.87
C GLU A 92 5.47 1.84 6.30
N ARG A 93 4.31 2.18 6.85
CA ARG A 93 4.17 2.73 8.20
C ARG A 93 4.08 1.65 9.28
N ALA A 94 4.00 0.37 8.90
CA ALA A 94 3.66 -0.73 9.79
C ALA A 94 2.37 -0.44 10.62
N ASP A 95 1.37 0.17 9.99
CA ASP A 95 0.15 0.65 10.65
C ASP A 95 -0.80 -0.50 10.99
N ARG A 96 -0.69 -1.02 12.21
CA ARG A 96 -1.54 -2.10 12.72
C ARG A 96 -3.03 -1.75 12.74
N SER A 97 -3.39 -0.48 12.84
CA SER A 97 -4.79 -0.06 12.85
C SER A 97 -5.48 -0.32 11.51
N SER A 98 -4.73 -0.38 10.42
CA SER A 98 -5.21 -0.67 9.07
C SER A 98 -5.46 -2.16 8.80
N VAL A 99 -4.97 -3.09 9.64
CA VAL A 99 -5.04 -4.54 9.42
C VAL A 99 -6.46 -5.05 9.17
N PRO A 100 -7.50 -4.64 9.90
CA PRO A 100 -8.86 -5.12 9.62
C PRO A 100 -9.37 -4.75 8.24
N GLN A 101 -9.08 -3.53 7.76
CA GLN A 101 -9.52 -3.06 6.46
C GLN A 101 -8.68 -3.66 5.33
N LEU A 102 -7.37 -3.79 5.51
CA LEU A 102 -6.49 -4.48 4.58
C LEU A 102 -6.89 -5.95 4.42
N SER A 103 -7.22 -6.64 5.51
CA SER A 103 -7.73 -8.02 5.47
C SER A 103 -9.02 -8.12 4.66
N LYS A 104 -9.95 -7.18 4.81
CA LYS A 104 -11.17 -7.12 4.02
C LYS A 104 -10.89 -6.89 2.53
N ILE A 105 -9.92 -6.03 2.18
CA ILE A 105 -9.52 -5.78 0.79
C ILE A 105 -8.88 -7.06 0.20
N ALA A 106 -8.02 -7.73 0.94
CA ALA A 106 -7.26 -8.91 0.51
C ALA A 106 -8.11 -10.18 0.37
N SER A 107 -9.24 -10.29 1.12
CA SER A 107 -10.05 -11.52 1.21
C SER A 107 -10.43 -12.07 -0.15
N THR A 108 -10.38 -13.39 -0.28
CA THR A 108 -10.77 -14.13 -1.48
C THR A 108 -11.93 -15.07 -1.13
N PRO A 109 -13.06 -15.05 -1.86
CA PRO A 109 -13.36 -14.30 -3.10
C PRO A 109 -14.05 -12.93 -2.89
N SER A 110 -14.32 -12.49 -1.66
CA SER A 110 -15.19 -11.37 -1.33
C SER A 110 -14.50 -10.02 -1.19
N GLY A 111 -13.19 -9.94 -1.44
CA GLY A 111 -12.38 -8.74 -1.31
C GLY A 111 -12.57 -7.73 -2.43
N HIS A 112 -11.62 -6.83 -2.56
CA HIS A 112 -11.67 -5.78 -3.57
C HIS A 112 -11.73 -6.38 -5.00
N PRO A 113 -12.58 -5.85 -5.90
CA PRO A 113 -12.72 -6.39 -7.26
C PRO A 113 -11.44 -6.27 -8.09
N ASP A 114 -10.68 -5.20 -7.90
CA ASP A 114 -9.38 -5.01 -8.57
C ASP A 114 -8.31 -5.86 -7.92
N PRO A 115 -7.62 -6.74 -8.70
CA PRO A 115 -6.55 -7.59 -8.18
C PRO A 115 -5.31 -6.82 -7.69
N LEU A 116 -5.03 -5.62 -8.21
CA LEU A 116 -3.90 -4.81 -7.75
C LEU A 116 -4.13 -4.32 -6.32
N CYS A 117 -5.37 -3.93 -5.98
CA CYS A 117 -5.71 -3.56 -4.61
C CYS A 117 -5.56 -4.75 -3.65
N ARG A 118 -5.98 -5.97 -4.07
CA ARG A 118 -5.79 -7.18 -3.25
C ARG A 118 -4.32 -7.52 -3.07
N GLU A 119 -3.52 -7.42 -4.14
CA GLU A 119 -2.08 -7.65 -4.08
C GLU A 119 -1.38 -6.66 -3.14
N ALA A 120 -1.70 -5.37 -3.24
CA ALA A 120 -1.16 -4.33 -2.36
C ALA A 120 -1.55 -4.55 -0.89
N ALA A 121 -2.81 -4.96 -0.64
CA ALA A 121 -3.27 -5.26 0.72
C ALA A 121 -2.53 -6.47 1.32
N VAL A 122 -2.33 -7.54 0.55
CA VAL A 122 -1.54 -8.71 0.99
C VAL A 122 -0.09 -8.31 1.27
N ALA A 123 0.52 -7.48 0.41
CA ALA A 123 1.87 -6.97 0.65
C ALA A 123 1.95 -6.17 1.95
N ALA A 124 0.97 -5.29 2.20
CA ALA A 124 0.90 -4.48 3.41
C ALA A 124 0.72 -5.34 4.66
N LEU A 125 -0.15 -6.37 4.62
CA LEU A 125 -0.31 -7.31 5.74
C LEU A 125 0.98 -8.03 6.07
N GLY A 126 1.75 -8.45 5.06
CA GLY A 126 3.08 -9.03 5.25
C GLY A 126 4.09 -8.04 5.83
N ALA A 127 4.10 -6.78 5.36
CA ALA A 127 4.98 -5.75 5.88
C ALA A 127 4.67 -5.36 7.34
N ILE A 128 3.38 -5.35 7.71
CA ILE A 128 2.92 -5.08 9.09
C ILE A 128 3.22 -6.26 10.02
N GLY A 129 3.07 -7.50 9.54
CA GLY A 129 3.35 -8.72 10.31
C GLY A 129 2.45 -8.92 11.54
N ASP A 130 1.26 -8.31 11.56
CA ASP A 130 0.32 -8.51 12.69
C ASP A 130 -0.42 -9.84 12.53
N PRO A 131 -0.43 -10.72 13.57
CA PRO A 131 -1.10 -12.02 13.51
C PRO A 131 -2.57 -11.96 13.08
N ALA A 132 -3.27 -10.85 13.32
CA ALA A 132 -4.66 -10.67 12.90
C ALA A 132 -4.83 -10.67 11.37
N GLY A 133 -3.77 -10.37 10.61
CA GLY A 133 -3.75 -10.40 9.15
C GLY A 133 -3.52 -11.78 8.52
N LEU A 134 -3.05 -12.76 9.32
CA LEU A 134 -2.63 -14.07 8.79
C LEU A 134 -3.72 -14.79 7.99
N THR A 135 -4.96 -14.78 8.47
CA THR A 135 -6.07 -15.47 7.78
C THR A 135 -6.23 -14.96 6.34
N ALA A 136 -6.22 -13.65 6.15
CA ALA A 136 -6.36 -13.05 4.81
C ALA A 136 -5.15 -13.38 3.91
N VAL A 137 -3.94 -13.44 4.46
CA VAL A 137 -2.74 -13.86 3.71
C VAL A 137 -2.85 -15.33 3.29
N LEU A 138 -3.34 -16.22 4.16
CA LEU A 138 -3.55 -17.64 3.84
C LEU A 138 -4.62 -17.82 2.76
N GLU A 139 -5.73 -17.08 2.80
CA GLU A 139 -6.77 -17.09 1.76
C GLU A 139 -6.22 -16.61 0.41
N ALA A 140 -5.34 -15.62 0.40
CA ALA A 140 -4.75 -15.07 -0.80
C ALA A 140 -3.83 -16.05 -1.57
N LEU A 141 -3.43 -17.16 -0.96
CA LEU A 141 -2.74 -18.25 -1.65
C LEU A 141 -3.62 -18.99 -2.69
N GLU A 142 -4.94 -18.77 -2.65
CA GLU A 142 -5.88 -19.37 -3.61
C GLU A 142 -6.31 -18.39 -4.73
N ASP A 143 -5.76 -17.16 -4.74
CA ASP A 143 -6.12 -16.10 -5.69
C ASP A 143 -5.33 -16.21 -7.01
N LYS A 144 -5.30 -15.12 -7.80
CA LYS A 144 -4.54 -15.01 -9.06
C LYS A 144 -3.03 -15.16 -8.84
N PRO A 145 -2.27 -15.57 -9.86
CA PRO A 145 -0.84 -15.88 -9.70
C PRO A 145 0.00 -14.78 -9.03
N ALA A 146 -0.22 -13.50 -9.39
CA ALA A 146 0.51 -12.39 -8.79
C ALA A 146 0.23 -12.28 -7.27
N ILE A 147 -1.05 -12.43 -6.88
CA ILE A 147 -1.47 -12.36 -5.48
C ILE A 147 -0.95 -13.56 -4.69
N ARG A 148 -0.99 -14.80 -5.27
CA ARG A 148 -0.41 -16.00 -4.62
C ARG A 148 1.09 -15.83 -4.35
N ARG A 149 1.85 -15.29 -5.32
CA ARG A 149 3.28 -14.99 -5.12
C ARG A 149 3.49 -14.00 -3.98
N ARG A 150 2.68 -12.95 -3.95
CA ARG A 150 2.74 -11.94 -2.89
C ARG A 150 2.40 -12.54 -1.54
N ALA A 151 1.36 -13.41 -1.47
CA ALA A 151 0.95 -14.09 -0.25
C ALA A 151 2.04 -15.04 0.27
N ALA A 152 2.67 -15.83 -0.62
CA ALA A 152 3.78 -16.69 -0.23
C ALA A 152 4.94 -15.89 0.40
N VAL A 153 5.32 -14.74 -0.21
CA VAL A 153 6.33 -13.85 0.37
C VAL A 153 5.87 -13.26 1.71
N ALA A 154 4.60 -12.87 1.82
CA ALA A 154 4.05 -12.30 3.06
C ALA A 154 4.09 -13.28 4.23
N LEU A 155 4.04 -14.61 3.99
CA LEU A 155 4.15 -15.61 5.05
C LEU A 155 5.46 -15.55 5.83
N ALA A 156 6.52 -14.97 5.28
CA ALA A 156 7.78 -14.75 5.98
C ALA A 156 7.66 -13.89 7.27
N ALA A 157 6.57 -13.12 7.39
CA ALA A 157 6.30 -12.28 8.55
C ALA A 157 5.48 -12.98 9.65
N PHE A 158 5.12 -14.26 9.47
CA PHE A 158 4.24 -15.00 10.35
C PHE A 158 4.86 -16.35 10.72
N ASP A 159 4.46 -16.87 11.90
CA ASP A 159 4.93 -18.14 12.43
C ASP A 159 3.76 -19.08 12.76
N GLY A 160 4.08 -20.34 13.00
CA GLY A 160 3.17 -21.32 13.54
C GLY A 160 2.71 -22.40 12.57
N PRO A 161 1.98 -23.41 13.08
CA PRO A 161 1.66 -24.64 12.31
C PRO A 161 0.84 -24.38 11.04
N SER A 162 -0.01 -23.34 11.02
CA SER A 162 -0.81 -22.97 9.85
C SER A 162 0.04 -22.39 8.73
N VAL A 163 1.08 -21.64 9.06
CA VAL A 163 2.05 -21.07 8.11
C VAL A 163 2.87 -22.20 7.51
N GLU A 164 3.44 -23.06 8.35
CA GLU A 164 4.22 -24.21 7.91
C GLU A 164 3.41 -25.15 6.97
N ALA A 165 2.16 -25.45 7.37
CA ALA A 165 1.25 -26.23 6.51
C ALA A 165 0.93 -25.54 5.17
N ALA A 166 0.81 -24.22 5.16
CA ALA A 166 0.59 -23.44 3.95
C ALA A 166 1.83 -23.45 3.06
N LEU A 167 3.03 -23.24 3.60
CA LEU A 167 4.30 -23.31 2.85
C LEU A 167 4.51 -24.69 2.24
N ARG A 168 4.21 -25.77 2.97
CA ARG A 168 4.28 -27.13 2.42
C ARG A 168 3.32 -27.33 1.22
N ARG A 169 2.11 -26.78 1.26
CA ARG A 169 1.21 -26.81 0.09
C ARG A 169 1.75 -25.99 -1.08
N CYS A 170 2.41 -24.86 -0.80
CA CYS A 170 3.02 -24.04 -1.83
C CYS A 170 4.13 -24.73 -2.61
N LEU A 171 4.77 -25.78 -2.08
CA LEU A 171 5.76 -26.60 -2.83
C LEU A 171 5.17 -27.28 -4.07
N ASP A 172 3.86 -27.50 -4.09
CA ASP A 172 3.14 -28.11 -5.21
C ASP A 172 2.40 -27.07 -6.08
N ASP A 173 2.62 -25.76 -5.85
CA ASP A 173 1.98 -24.72 -6.66
C ASP A 173 2.42 -24.83 -8.14
N ARG A 174 1.48 -24.55 -9.06
CA ARG A 174 1.77 -24.49 -10.51
C ARG A 174 2.74 -23.39 -10.91
N ASP A 175 2.84 -22.31 -10.08
CA ASP A 175 3.75 -21.19 -10.28
C ASP A 175 5.10 -21.47 -9.60
N TRP A 176 6.16 -21.54 -10.39
CA TRP A 176 7.50 -21.85 -9.88
C TRP A 176 8.02 -20.85 -8.86
N GLN A 177 7.60 -19.56 -8.95
CA GLN A 177 8.02 -18.53 -8.00
C GLN A 177 7.39 -18.75 -6.62
N VAL A 178 6.13 -19.25 -6.56
CA VAL A 178 5.49 -19.64 -5.30
C VAL A 178 6.25 -20.83 -4.67
N ARG A 179 6.58 -21.85 -5.48
CA ARG A 179 7.37 -23.01 -5.00
C ARG A 179 8.73 -22.58 -4.45
N GLN A 180 9.46 -21.70 -5.18
CA GLN A 180 10.78 -21.22 -4.76
C GLN A 180 10.72 -20.49 -3.42
N VAL A 181 9.75 -19.58 -3.24
CA VAL A 181 9.57 -18.87 -1.95
C VAL A 181 9.30 -19.85 -0.80
N ALA A 182 8.47 -20.88 -1.06
CA ALA A 182 8.18 -21.90 -0.06
C ALA A 182 9.42 -22.74 0.30
N GLU A 183 10.22 -23.14 -0.68
CA GLU A 183 11.50 -23.83 -0.47
C GLU A 183 12.45 -22.98 0.38
N ASP A 184 12.62 -21.71 0.01
CA ASP A 184 13.52 -20.78 0.71
C ASP A 184 13.10 -20.58 2.16
N LEU A 185 11.80 -20.39 2.44
CA LEU A 185 11.30 -20.17 3.81
C LEU A 185 11.36 -21.43 4.68
N LEU A 186 11.10 -22.61 4.11
CA LEU A 186 11.20 -23.89 4.83
C LEU A 186 12.65 -24.34 5.07
N ALA A 187 13.63 -23.81 4.32
CA ALA A 187 15.03 -24.14 4.50
C ALA A 187 15.72 -23.36 5.64
N VAL A 188 15.08 -22.32 6.15
CA VAL A 188 15.63 -21.45 7.22
C VAL A 188 15.36 -22.02 8.64
N GLU A 189 14.53 -23.07 8.76
CA GLU A 189 14.28 -23.79 10.01
C GLU A 189 15.40 -24.83 10.28
#